data_481758648ae1cdbfd2492b54fe39c02f
#
_entry.id   481758648ae1cdbfd2492b54fe39c02f
#
_cell.length_a   1.000
_cell.length_b   1.000
_cell.length_c   1.000
_cell.angle_alpha   90.00
_cell.angle_beta   90.00
_cell.angle_gamma   90.00
#
_symmetry.space_group_name_H-M   'P 1'
#
loop_
_entity.id
_entity.type
_entity.pdbx_description
1 polymer ?
#
loop_
_entity_poly.entity_id
_entity_poly.type
_entity_poly.pdbx_seq_one_letter_code
_entity_poly.pdbx_strand_id
1 'polypeptide(L)'
;DLTLVNGAGADKVMTAMLAGDADIGFMGSEASIYTYVQGAEDYAVNFAQLTQRAGNFLVARQPDPDFTWQKLKGSRVLGGRAGGMPQMVFEYILKKNGIDPKTDLTMDQSIQFGLTAAAFTSDQSDYTVEFEPFATGLELEGNGYVVASLGTDSGYVPYTAYCAKRSYLAM
;
A
#
# COMPACT_ATOMS: atom_id res chain seq x y z
N ASP A 1 -21.54 -19.92 9.86
CA ASP A 1 -21.39 -18.57 10.42
C ASP A 1 -20.06 -18.00 9.97
N LEU A 2 -20.03 -16.67 9.73
CA LEU A 2 -18.84 -15.94 9.35
C LEU A 2 -18.49 -14.95 10.46
N THR A 3 -17.25 -15.00 10.93
CA THR A 3 -16.70 -14.03 11.86
C THR A 3 -15.69 -13.14 11.13
N LEU A 4 -15.94 -11.82 11.12
CA LEU A 4 -15.05 -10.85 10.50
C LEU A 4 -14.15 -10.21 11.57
N VAL A 5 -12.83 -10.26 11.33
CA VAL A 5 -11.81 -9.65 12.19
C VAL A 5 -10.96 -8.69 11.37
N ASN A 6 -10.76 -7.47 11.86
CA ASN A 6 -9.88 -6.49 11.21
C ASN A 6 -8.43 -6.72 11.64
N GLY A 7 -7.56 -7.12 10.69
CA GLY A 7 -6.13 -7.35 10.93
C GLY A 7 -5.26 -6.10 10.87
N ALA A 8 -5.79 -4.96 10.41
CA ALA A 8 -5.06 -3.68 10.30
C ALA A 8 -3.71 -3.76 9.54
N GLY A 9 -3.66 -4.56 8.47
CA GLY A 9 -2.50 -4.66 7.57
C GLY A 9 -2.20 -6.10 7.14
N ALA A 10 -1.63 -6.24 5.94
CA ALA A 10 -1.40 -7.54 5.30
C ALA A 10 -0.52 -8.49 6.12
N ASP A 11 0.50 -7.97 6.77
CA ASP A 11 1.39 -8.74 7.64
C ASP A 11 0.67 -9.37 8.83
N LYS A 12 -0.22 -8.62 9.48
CA LYS A 12 -1.00 -9.12 10.62
C LYS A 12 -2.06 -10.14 10.18
N VAL A 13 -2.72 -9.88 9.05
CA VAL A 13 -3.67 -10.83 8.46
C VAL A 13 -2.95 -12.14 8.10
N MET A 14 -1.78 -12.06 7.47
CA MET A 14 -0.98 -13.23 7.13
C MET A 14 -0.53 -13.99 8.38
N THR A 15 -0.08 -13.29 9.42
CA THR A 15 0.30 -13.91 10.69
C THR A 15 -0.88 -14.66 11.31
N ALA A 16 -2.06 -14.07 11.35
CA ALA A 16 -3.26 -14.72 11.88
C ALA A 16 -3.63 -15.98 11.09
N MET A 17 -3.53 -15.93 9.76
CA MET A 17 -3.77 -17.11 8.91
C MET A 17 -2.75 -18.22 9.17
N LEU A 18 -1.47 -17.91 9.24
CA LEU A 18 -0.42 -18.91 9.48
C LEU A 18 -0.55 -19.52 10.87
N ALA A 19 -0.94 -18.73 11.87
CA ALA A 19 -1.20 -19.20 13.23
C ALA A 19 -2.48 -20.05 13.35
N GLY A 20 -3.38 -19.97 12.39
CA GLY A 20 -4.67 -20.68 12.42
C GLY A 20 -5.80 -19.90 13.12
N ASP A 21 -5.57 -18.61 13.40
CA ASP A 21 -6.58 -17.70 13.99
C ASP A 21 -7.56 -17.17 12.94
N ALA A 22 -7.24 -17.32 11.65
CA ALA A 22 -8.12 -16.98 10.54
C ALA A 22 -7.99 -18.00 9.41
N ASP A 23 -9.12 -18.41 8.84
CA ASP A 23 -9.17 -19.36 7.73
C ASP A 23 -8.91 -18.70 6.38
N ILE A 24 -9.48 -17.50 6.18
CA ILE A 24 -9.39 -16.73 4.95
C ILE A 24 -8.85 -15.35 5.28
N GLY A 25 -7.84 -14.92 4.54
CA GLY A 25 -7.28 -13.57 4.59
C GLY A 25 -7.74 -12.74 3.39
N PHE A 26 -8.01 -11.45 3.64
CA PHE A 26 -8.20 -10.45 2.62
C PHE A 26 -7.12 -9.38 2.77
N MET A 27 -6.21 -9.31 1.82
CA MET A 27 -5.01 -8.46 1.93
C MET A 27 -4.35 -8.23 0.57
N GLY A 28 -3.28 -7.46 0.55
CA GLY A 28 -2.41 -7.33 -0.61
C GLY A 28 -1.83 -8.70 -1.01
N SER A 29 -1.83 -8.99 -2.30
CA SER A 29 -1.37 -10.29 -2.83
C SER A 29 0.13 -10.54 -2.60
N GLU A 30 0.93 -9.51 -2.35
CA GLU A 30 2.37 -9.59 -2.06
C GLU A 30 2.67 -10.45 -0.84
N ALA A 31 1.79 -10.44 0.18
CA ALA A 31 2.01 -11.18 1.40
C ALA A 31 2.11 -12.70 1.15
N SER A 32 1.36 -13.23 0.18
CA SER A 32 1.46 -14.64 -0.22
C SER A 32 2.80 -14.99 -0.87
N ILE A 33 3.35 -14.04 -1.65
CA ILE A 33 4.66 -14.21 -2.30
C ILE A 33 5.76 -14.27 -1.24
N TYR A 34 5.73 -13.37 -0.25
CA TYR A 34 6.73 -13.36 0.82
C TYR A 34 6.74 -14.67 1.61
N THR A 35 5.58 -15.18 2.00
CA THR A 35 5.51 -16.43 2.77
C THR A 35 5.98 -17.64 1.97
N TYR A 36 5.67 -17.69 0.68
CA TYR A 36 6.15 -18.74 -0.22
C TYR A 36 7.68 -18.70 -0.36
N VAL A 37 8.25 -17.51 -0.62
CA VAL A 37 9.70 -17.33 -0.78
C VAL A 37 10.46 -17.63 0.52
N GLN A 38 9.84 -17.39 1.67
CA GLN A 38 10.41 -17.70 2.99
C GLN A 38 10.34 -19.19 3.34
N GLY A 39 9.78 -20.02 2.47
CA GLY A 39 9.75 -21.48 2.62
C GLY A 39 8.63 -21.99 3.54
N ALA A 40 7.54 -21.27 3.70
CA ALA A 40 6.39 -21.78 4.42
C ALA A 40 5.83 -23.03 3.73
N GLU A 41 5.76 -24.17 4.44
CA GLU A 41 5.28 -25.44 3.89
C GLU A 41 3.79 -25.37 3.53
N ASP A 42 2.97 -24.76 4.40
CA ASP A 42 1.54 -24.52 4.19
C ASP A 42 1.31 -23.04 3.89
N TYR A 43 1.81 -22.62 2.73
CA TYR A 43 1.76 -21.22 2.27
C TYR A 43 0.35 -20.77 1.87
N ALA A 44 0.13 -19.46 1.87
CA ALA A 44 -1.12 -18.87 1.41
C ALA A 44 -1.22 -18.89 -0.12
N VAL A 45 -2.39 -19.25 -0.61
CA VAL A 45 -2.76 -19.25 -2.04
C VAL A 45 -3.86 -18.22 -2.27
N ASN A 46 -3.65 -17.30 -3.21
CA ASN A 46 -4.68 -16.39 -3.65
C ASN A 46 -5.69 -17.11 -4.53
N PHE A 47 -6.97 -17.08 -4.18
CA PHE A 47 -8.00 -17.79 -4.92
C PHE A 47 -9.08 -16.87 -5.54
N ALA A 48 -9.15 -15.60 -5.08
CA ALA A 48 -10.07 -14.63 -5.66
C ALA A 48 -9.46 -13.21 -5.60
N GLN A 49 -9.48 -12.52 -6.73
CA GLN A 49 -9.03 -11.13 -6.83
C GLN A 49 -10.21 -10.19 -6.64
N LEU A 50 -10.06 -9.15 -5.80
CA LEU A 50 -11.07 -8.12 -5.64
C LEU A 50 -10.72 -6.85 -6.38
N THR A 51 -9.53 -6.29 -6.16
CA THR A 51 -9.12 -5.02 -6.80
C THR A 51 -8.06 -5.28 -7.86
N GLN A 52 -8.15 -4.50 -8.95
CA GLN A 52 -7.31 -4.65 -10.14
C GLN A 52 -6.38 -3.46 -10.36
N ARG A 53 -6.39 -2.50 -9.45
CA ARG A 53 -5.54 -1.30 -9.48
C ARG A 53 -5.28 -0.84 -8.05
N ALA A 54 -4.22 -0.07 -7.87
CA ALA A 54 -3.97 0.64 -6.62
C ALA A 54 -5.10 1.65 -6.35
N GLY A 55 -5.60 1.68 -5.14
CA GLY A 55 -6.67 2.60 -4.70
C GLY A 55 -6.14 3.83 -3.96
N ASN A 56 -4.85 4.14 -4.10
CA ASN A 56 -4.20 5.22 -3.39
C ASN A 56 -3.73 6.33 -4.34
N PHE A 57 -3.48 7.49 -3.73
CA PHE A 57 -3.14 8.73 -4.39
C PHE A 57 -1.88 9.32 -3.80
N LEU A 58 -1.14 10.06 -4.61
CA LEU A 58 -0.08 10.93 -4.13
C LEU A 58 -0.67 12.30 -3.81
N VAL A 59 -0.47 12.75 -2.60
CA VAL A 59 -0.94 14.04 -2.09
C VAL A 59 0.27 14.93 -1.84
N ALA A 60 0.23 16.15 -2.36
CA ALA A 60 1.24 17.19 -2.19
C ALA A 60 0.74 18.30 -1.24
N ARG A 61 1.64 19.11 -0.70
CA ARG A 61 1.29 20.24 0.17
C ARG A 61 0.63 21.41 -0.57
N GLN A 62 0.92 21.54 -1.85
CA GLN A 62 0.40 22.62 -2.69
C GLN A 62 -0.20 22.04 -3.97
N PRO A 63 -1.19 22.68 -4.56
CA PRO A 63 -1.72 22.29 -5.86
C PRO A 63 -0.59 22.27 -6.91
N ASP A 64 -0.54 21.23 -7.70
CA ASP A 64 0.41 21.11 -8.81
C ASP A 64 -0.27 20.47 -10.03
N PRO A 65 -0.97 21.27 -10.86
CA PRO A 65 -1.66 20.77 -12.04
C PRO A 65 -0.71 20.20 -13.11
N ASP A 66 0.56 20.61 -13.07
CA ASP A 66 1.62 20.14 -13.96
C ASP A 66 2.54 19.12 -13.27
N PHE A 67 2.01 18.33 -12.34
CA PHE A 67 2.79 17.34 -11.61
C PHE A 67 3.42 16.32 -12.56
N THR A 68 4.68 16.03 -12.32
CA THR A 68 5.40 14.91 -12.92
C THR A 68 6.17 14.17 -11.84
N TRP A 69 6.33 12.85 -12.00
CA TRP A 69 7.04 12.02 -11.03
C TRP A 69 8.46 12.50 -10.74
N GLN A 70 9.12 13.16 -11.71
CA GLN A 70 10.47 13.72 -11.54
C GLN A 70 10.58 14.77 -10.45
N LYS A 71 9.47 15.43 -10.10
CA LYS A 71 9.44 16.43 -9.01
C LYS A 71 9.63 15.82 -7.62
N LEU A 72 9.51 14.50 -7.50
CA LEU A 72 9.80 13.80 -6.24
C LEU A 72 11.30 13.71 -5.92
N LYS A 73 12.19 13.97 -6.88
CA LYS A 73 13.65 13.93 -6.60
C LYS A 73 14.02 14.99 -5.58
N GLY A 74 14.72 14.55 -4.52
CA GLY A 74 15.14 15.40 -3.41
C GLY A 74 14.07 15.66 -2.36
N SER A 75 12.82 15.18 -2.54
CA SER A 75 11.72 15.38 -1.60
C SER A 75 11.70 14.33 -0.48
N ARG A 76 10.91 14.63 0.56
CA ARG A 76 10.53 13.71 1.63
C ARG A 76 9.12 13.20 1.39
N VAL A 77 8.94 11.88 1.36
CA VAL A 77 7.65 11.24 1.06
C VAL A 77 7.28 10.24 2.13
N LEU A 78 6.05 10.31 2.65
CA LEU A 78 5.45 9.21 3.40
C LEU A 78 4.97 8.18 2.38
N GLY A 79 5.81 7.19 2.08
CA GLY A 79 5.67 6.28 0.93
C GLY A 79 4.83 5.04 1.20
N GLY A 80 4.06 5.03 2.29
CA GLY A 80 3.36 3.85 2.74
C GLY A 80 4.25 2.95 3.61
N ARG A 81 3.63 1.98 4.27
CA ARG A 81 4.31 1.10 5.21
C ARG A 81 5.25 0.13 4.50
N ALA A 82 6.43 -0.10 5.08
CA ALA A 82 7.43 -1.04 4.56
C ALA A 82 6.84 -2.45 4.36
N GLY A 83 7.08 -3.02 3.18
CA GLY A 83 6.64 -4.37 2.81
C GLY A 83 5.16 -4.49 2.41
N GLY A 84 4.40 -3.40 2.40
CA GLY A 84 3.01 -3.39 1.96
C GLY A 84 2.84 -3.09 0.47
N MET A 85 1.68 -3.48 -0.09
CA MET A 85 1.34 -3.21 -1.49
C MET A 85 1.42 -1.71 -1.86
N PRO A 86 0.99 -0.74 -1.00
CA PRO A 86 1.13 0.68 -1.29
C PRO A 86 2.57 1.09 -1.61
N GLN A 87 3.52 0.65 -0.77
CA GLN A 87 4.94 0.90 -1.00
C GLN A 87 5.43 0.26 -2.30
N MET A 88 5.13 -1.01 -2.52
CA MET A 88 5.60 -1.74 -3.70
C MET A 88 5.13 -1.09 -5.00
N VAL A 89 3.87 -0.69 -5.07
CA VAL A 89 3.31 -0.01 -6.24
C VAL A 89 3.92 1.37 -6.42
N PHE A 90 4.12 2.12 -5.34
CA PHE A 90 4.78 3.42 -5.39
C PHE A 90 6.21 3.30 -5.91
N GLU A 91 7.00 2.39 -5.34
CA GLU A 91 8.36 2.13 -5.83
C GLU A 91 8.40 1.65 -7.29
N TYR A 92 7.43 0.84 -7.71
CA TYR A 92 7.31 0.43 -9.10
C TYR A 92 7.13 1.64 -10.03
N ILE A 93 6.24 2.57 -9.66
CA ILE A 93 6.00 3.80 -10.43
C ILE A 93 7.26 4.66 -10.49
N LEU A 94 7.96 4.83 -9.35
CA LEU A 94 9.23 5.57 -9.31
C LEU A 94 10.24 4.97 -10.27
N LYS A 95 10.48 3.66 -10.19
CA LYS A 95 11.43 2.93 -11.06
C LYS A 95 11.03 3.03 -12.54
N LYS A 96 9.73 2.91 -12.85
CA LYS A 96 9.19 3.09 -14.21
C LYS A 96 9.49 4.47 -14.78
N ASN A 97 9.58 5.49 -13.92
CA ASN A 97 9.92 6.86 -14.29
C ASN A 97 11.43 7.18 -14.14
N GLY A 98 12.29 6.19 -13.96
CA GLY A 98 13.75 6.38 -13.85
C GLY A 98 14.17 7.06 -12.55
N ILE A 99 13.41 6.87 -11.47
CA ILE A 99 13.69 7.39 -10.12
C ILE A 99 14.09 6.22 -9.23
N ASP A 100 15.26 6.30 -8.60
CA ASP A 100 15.67 5.32 -7.61
C ASP A 100 15.04 5.68 -6.25
N PRO A 101 14.12 4.83 -5.71
CA PRO A 101 13.46 5.12 -4.44
C PRO A 101 14.41 5.16 -3.23
N LYS A 102 15.65 4.68 -3.37
CA LYS A 102 16.64 4.64 -2.28
C LYS A 102 17.56 5.85 -2.24
N THR A 103 17.78 6.48 -3.40
CA THR A 103 18.81 7.53 -3.54
C THR A 103 18.26 8.85 -4.00
N ASP A 104 17.15 8.86 -4.77
CA ASP A 104 16.63 10.07 -5.38
C ASP A 104 15.65 10.85 -4.49
N LEU A 105 15.12 10.23 -3.44
CA LEU A 105 14.21 10.85 -2.48
C LEU A 105 14.38 10.26 -1.08
N THR A 106 13.84 10.92 -0.06
CA THR A 106 13.78 10.38 1.30
C THR A 106 12.40 9.78 1.54
N MET A 107 12.32 8.45 1.60
CA MET A 107 11.06 7.74 1.84
C MET A 107 10.94 7.32 3.31
N ASP A 108 9.98 7.89 4.03
CA ASP A 108 9.62 7.44 5.37
C ASP A 108 8.54 6.37 5.31
N GLN A 109 8.83 5.22 5.86
CA GLN A 109 7.96 4.03 5.88
C GLN A 109 7.66 3.57 7.32
N SER A 110 8.02 4.39 8.31
CA SER A 110 7.86 4.06 9.73
C SER A 110 6.45 4.31 10.25
N ILE A 111 5.66 5.12 9.54
CA ILE A 111 4.31 5.52 9.96
C ILE A 111 3.33 4.38 9.71
N GLN A 112 2.52 4.08 10.71
CA GLN A 112 1.51 3.03 10.62
C GLN A 112 0.38 3.40 9.66
N PHE A 113 -0.22 2.38 9.04
CA PHE A 113 -1.39 2.54 8.19
C PHE A 113 -2.52 3.30 8.92
N GLY A 114 -3.08 4.29 8.25
CA GLY A 114 -4.13 5.15 8.80
C GLY A 114 -3.65 6.34 9.63
N LEU A 115 -2.33 6.49 9.86
CA LEU A 115 -1.74 7.63 10.57
C LEU A 115 -0.93 8.56 9.65
N THR A 116 -0.77 8.20 8.39
CA THR A 116 0.04 8.94 7.41
C THR A 116 -0.51 10.34 7.14
N ALA A 117 -1.82 10.51 7.01
CA ALA A 117 -2.46 11.81 6.82
C ALA A 117 -2.19 12.76 8.00
N ALA A 118 -2.29 12.27 9.25
CA ALA A 118 -1.99 13.07 10.43
C ALA A 118 -0.49 13.44 10.50
N ALA A 119 0.40 12.50 10.18
CA ALA A 119 1.83 12.76 10.10
C ALA A 119 2.15 13.79 9.00
N PHE A 120 1.51 13.69 7.85
CA PHE A 120 1.63 14.68 6.78
C PHE A 120 1.18 16.07 7.26
N THR A 121 0.01 16.20 7.87
CA THR A 121 -0.50 17.47 8.39
C THR A 121 0.46 18.12 9.41
N SER A 122 1.22 17.32 10.17
CA SER A 122 2.22 17.83 11.13
C SER A 122 3.55 18.29 10.50
N ASP A 123 3.61 18.43 9.19
CA ASP A 123 4.76 18.96 8.43
C ASP A 123 6.01 18.06 8.38
N GLN A 124 5.80 16.74 8.41
CA GLN A 124 6.92 15.80 8.41
C GLN A 124 7.42 15.41 7.00
N SER A 125 6.68 15.77 5.93
CA SER A 125 7.00 15.38 4.54
C SER A 125 6.46 16.36 3.51
N ASP A 126 6.99 16.32 2.29
CA ASP A 126 6.52 17.11 1.16
C ASP A 126 5.32 16.45 0.46
N TYR A 127 5.29 15.13 0.46
CA TYR A 127 4.25 14.29 -0.14
C TYR A 127 3.86 13.14 0.79
N THR A 128 2.65 12.64 0.60
CA THR A 128 2.17 11.41 1.25
C THR A 128 1.38 10.54 0.28
N VAL A 129 1.43 9.23 0.48
CA VAL A 129 0.62 8.24 -0.25
C VAL A 129 -0.57 7.88 0.61
N GLU A 130 -1.77 8.29 0.17
CA GLU A 130 -3.01 8.14 0.93
C GLU A 130 -4.06 7.34 0.19
N PHE A 131 -4.93 6.70 0.96
CA PHE A 131 -6.18 6.11 0.48
C PHE A 131 -7.36 7.05 0.74
N GLU A 132 -8.47 6.78 0.08
CA GLU A 132 -9.74 7.37 0.48
C GLU A 132 -10.25 6.73 1.80
N PRO A 133 -10.88 7.50 2.69
CA PRO A 133 -11.29 8.91 2.56
C PRO A 133 -10.22 9.95 2.97
N PHE A 134 -9.02 9.53 3.32
CA PHE A 134 -7.97 10.43 3.86
C PHE A 134 -7.47 11.42 2.80
N ALA A 135 -7.30 10.99 1.54
CA ALA A 135 -6.87 11.88 0.47
C ALA A 135 -7.87 13.04 0.28
N THR A 136 -9.16 12.73 0.13
CA THR A 136 -10.22 13.75 0.07
C THR A 136 -10.31 14.57 1.36
N GLY A 137 -10.11 13.98 2.52
CA GLY A 137 -10.09 14.68 3.80
C GLY A 137 -9.02 15.78 3.83
N LEU A 138 -7.80 15.47 3.40
CA LEU A 138 -6.71 16.45 3.32
C LEU A 138 -7.04 17.61 2.36
N GLU A 139 -7.71 17.33 1.23
CA GLU A 139 -8.14 18.39 0.30
C GLU A 139 -9.24 19.28 0.89
N LEU A 140 -10.24 18.68 1.52
CA LEU A 140 -11.35 19.44 2.14
C LEU A 140 -10.87 20.34 3.28
N GLU A 141 -9.85 19.91 4.01
CA GLU A 141 -9.24 20.68 5.10
C GLU A 141 -8.20 21.70 4.59
N GLY A 142 -7.86 21.69 3.30
CA GLY A 142 -6.82 22.53 2.72
C GLY A 142 -5.39 22.18 3.17
N ASN A 143 -5.20 20.97 3.69
CA ASN A 143 -3.94 20.46 4.21
C ASN A 143 -3.09 19.72 3.16
N GLY A 144 -3.70 19.37 2.01
CA GLY A 144 -3.02 18.65 0.93
C GLY A 144 -3.85 18.65 -0.35
N TYR A 145 -3.22 18.28 -1.45
CA TYR A 145 -3.84 18.26 -2.78
C TYR A 145 -3.43 17.00 -3.53
N VAL A 146 -4.38 16.27 -4.05
CA VAL A 146 -4.13 15.09 -4.89
C VAL A 146 -3.46 15.52 -6.20
N VAL A 147 -2.25 15.01 -6.45
CA VAL A 147 -1.47 15.34 -7.65
C VAL A 147 -1.31 14.15 -8.61
N ALA A 148 -1.46 12.92 -8.13
CA ALA A 148 -1.40 11.73 -8.98
C ALA A 148 -2.23 10.57 -8.41
N SER A 149 -2.75 9.72 -9.31
CA SER A 149 -3.38 8.44 -8.96
C SER A 149 -2.40 7.30 -9.19
N LEU A 150 -2.00 6.60 -8.13
CA LEU A 150 -1.12 5.44 -8.26
C LEU A 150 -1.78 4.33 -9.10
N GLY A 151 -3.11 4.20 -9.01
CA GLY A 151 -3.85 3.22 -9.81
C GLY A 151 -3.86 3.49 -11.31
N THR A 152 -3.80 4.76 -11.70
CA THR A 152 -3.65 5.15 -13.11
C THR A 152 -2.24 4.83 -13.60
N ASP A 153 -1.23 5.23 -12.85
CA ASP A 153 0.18 5.17 -13.30
C ASP A 153 0.80 3.78 -13.17
N SER A 154 0.36 2.98 -12.21
CA SER A 154 0.77 1.56 -12.12
C SER A 154 0.14 0.68 -13.18
N GLY A 155 -1.07 1.04 -13.63
CA GLY A 155 -1.88 0.18 -14.49
C GLY A 155 -2.52 -0.98 -13.72
N TYR A 156 -2.80 -2.07 -14.40
CA TYR A 156 -3.39 -3.26 -13.80
C TYR A 156 -2.40 -3.97 -12.88
N VAL A 157 -2.84 -4.24 -11.65
CA VAL A 157 -2.11 -5.01 -10.65
C VAL A 157 -3.11 -5.76 -9.76
N PRO A 158 -2.88 -7.03 -9.39
CA PRO A 158 -3.73 -7.76 -8.46
C PRO A 158 -3.51 -7.23 -7.05
N TYR A 159 -4.08 -6.05 -6.76
CA TYR A 159 -3.75 -5.24 -5.59
C TYR A 159 -4.21 -5.90 -4.30
N THR A 160 -5.48 -6.32 -4.23
CA THR A 160 -6.01 -7.08 -3.10
C THR A 160 -6.67 -8.37 -3.56
N ALA A 161 -6.46 -9.43 -2.80
CA ALA A 161 -6.99 -10.75 -3.06
C ALA A 161 -7.45 -11.43 -1.78
N TYR A 162 -8.37 -12.36 -1.93
CA TYR A 162 -8.67 -13.36 -0.92
C TYR A 162 -7.67 -14.50 -1.03
N CYS A 163 -7.13 -14.91 0.10
CA CYS A 163 -6.22 -16.04 0.17
C CYS A 163 -6.55 -16.94 1.38
N ALA A 164 -6.12 -18.19 1.28
CA ALA A 164 -6.21 -19.17 2.35
C ALA A 164 -4.98 -20.08 2.30
N LYS A 165 -4.70 -20.80 3.40
CA LYS A 165 -3.64 -21.80 3.40
C LYS A 165 -3.96 -22.91 2.39
N ARG A 166 -2.91 -23.47 1.76
CA ARG A 166 -3.06 -24.56 0.79
C ARG A 166 -3.84 -25.75 1.38
N SER A 167 -3.58 -26.10 2.64
CA SER A 167 -4.29 -27.17 3.33
C SER A 167 -5.78 -26.88 3.48
N TYR A 168 -6.16 -25.65 3.77
CA TYR A 168 -7.56 -25.23 3.89
C TYR A 168 -8.32 -25.37 2.56
N LEU A 169 -7.68 -24.97 1.45
CA LEU A 169 -8.29 -25.06 0.12
C LEU A 169 -8.42 -26.50 -0.41
N ALA A 170 -7.73 -27.45 0.22
CA ALA A 170 -7.77 -28.88 -0.14
C ALA A 170 -8.85 -29.67 0.60
N MET A 171 -9.56 -29.05 1.54
CA MET A 171 -10.69 -29.67 2.27
C MET A 171 -11.97 -29.65 1.44
#